data_0a20818099abc212f120d1d798158a5c
#
_entry.id   0a20818099abc212f120d1d798158a5c
#
_cell.length_a   1.000
_cell.length_b   1.000
_cell.length_c   1.000
_cell.angle_alpha   90.00
_cell.angle_beta   90.00
_cell.angle_gamma   90.00
#
_symmetry.space_group_name_H-M   'P 1'
#
loop_
_entity.id
_entity.type
_entity.pdbx_description
1 polymer ?
#
loop_
_entity_poly.entity_id
_entity_poly.type
_entity_poly.pdbx_seq_one_letter_code
_entity_poly.pdbx_strand_id
1 'polypeptide(L)'
;LYTESPEYASTIYNVSYNETQSYINPEVSMPMAEIVRYAWAVYGSRRKFNQIVSDKNGIRAYINNIYSIGNYFFLDYTLKNKTRIAYDIEEIRVKLTDKKETKATNSQTIELTPVFSMNSTRKFKKDYRNVLVLPKLTFPEEKVLRLEISENQISGRVVVLTIEYEDILNADGFDSDILDGADYYPYYYIDHSIKR
;
A
#
# COMPACT_ATOMS: atom_id res chain seq x y z
N LEU A 1 34.83 2.72 -18.89
CA LEU A 1 36.00 3.53 -19.20
C LEU A 1 37.24 2.71 -18.92
N TYR A 2 37.92 2.24 -20.00
CA TYR A 2 39.24 1.64 -19.87
C TYR A 2 40.26 2.76 -19.80
N THR A 3 41.07 2.79 -18.75
CA THR A 3 42.24 3.65 -18.67
C THR A 3 43.46 2.83 -18.96
N GLU A 4 44.31 3.27 -19.87
CA GLU A 4 45.55 2.60 -20.22
C GLU A 4 46.62 2.65 -19.11
N SER A 5 46.38 3.39 -18.06
CA SER A 5 47.30 3.54 -16.93
C SER A 5 46.58 3.38 -15.59
N PRO A 6 47.01 2.42 -14.75
CA PRO A 6 46.38 2.17 -13.44
C PRO A 6 46.55 3.35 -12.46
N GLU A 7 47.44 4.29 -12.74
CA GLU A 7 47.68 5.47 -11.91
C GLU A 7 46.50 6.46 -11.93
N TYR A 8 45.62 6.39 -12.92
CA TYR A 8 44.43 7.26 -13.06
C TYR A 8 43.12 6.56 -12.68
N ALA A 9 43.16 5.31 -12.24
CA ALA A 9 42.00 4.59 -11.79
C ALA A 9 41.68 4.99 -10.33
N SER A 10 40.75 5.89 -10.14
CA SER A 10 40.15 6.13 -8.81
C SER A 10 39.30 4.94 -8.42
N THR A 11 39.76 4.19 -7.43
CA THR A 11 39.03 3.03 -6.85
C THR A 11 37.95 3.42 -5.85
N ILE A 12 37.92 4.68 -5.42
CA ILE A 12 36.94 5.20 -4.47
C ILE A 12 36.40 6.54 -4.98
N TYR A 13 35.14 6.55 -5.36
CA TYR A 13 34.38 7.78 -5.60
C TYR A 13 33.70 8.21 -4.32
N ASN A 14 34.18 9.26 -3.68
CA ASN A 14 33.47 9.96 -2.62
C ASN A 14 32.52 10.97 -3.28
N VAL A 15 31.26 10.57 -3.45
CA VAL A 15 30.22 11.50 -3.87
C VAL A 15 29.77 12.28 -2.63
N SER A 16 29.95 13.60 -2.62
CA SER A 16 29.46 14.42 -1.52
C SER A 16 27.93 14.43 -1.51
N TYR A 17 27.34 14.58 -0.32
CA TYR A 17 25.87 14.62 -0.16
C TYR A 17 25.21 15.72 -1.02
N ASN A 18 25.91 16.81 -1.30
CA ASN A 18 25.44 17.90 -2.14
C ASN A 18 25.48 17.60 -3.65
N GLU A 19 26.18 16.55 -4.08
CA GLU A 19 26.27 16.11 -5.46
C GLU A 19 25.27 14.97 -5.78
N THR A 20 24.62 14.42 -4.76
CA THR A 20 23.55 13.44 -4.94
C THR A 20 22.27 14.17 -5.33
N GLN A 21 21.97 14.22 -6.62
CA GLN A 21 20.64 14.58 -7.09
C GLN A 21 19.74 13.39 -6.90
N SER A 22 18.58 13.60 -6.28
CA SER A 22 17.53 12.58 -6.24
C SER A 22 17.18 12.19 -7.67
N TYR A 23 17.44 10.93 -8.04
CA TYR A 23 17.01 10.43 -9.34
C TYR A 23 15.48 10.40 -9.35
N ILE A 24 14.89 11.36 -10.02
CA ILE A 24 13.45 11.38 -10.30
C ILE A 24 13.26 10.54 -11.55
N ASN A 25 12.80 9.30 -11.38
CA ASN A 25 12.32 8.53 -12.52
C ASN A 25 11.17 9.31 -13.17
N PRO A 26 11.27 9.73 -14.45
CA PRO A 26 10.19 10.47 -15.10
C PRO A 26 8.88 9.69 -15.21
N GLU A 27 8.91 8.36 -15.07
CA GLU A 27 7.72 7.52 -14.99
C GLU A 27 7.08 7.48 -13.60
N VAL A 28 7.80 7.92 -12.55
CA VAL A 28 7.31 7.97 -11.18
C VAL A 28 6.99 9.41 -10.83
N SER A 29 5.74 9.75 -10.76
CA SER A 29 5.28 11.12 -10.51
C SER A 29 5.53 11.62 -9.08
N MET A 30 5.97 10.75 -8.16
CA MET A 30 6.20 11.06 -6.75
C MET A 30 7.38 10.25 -6.21
N PRO A 31 8.39 10.89 -5.60
CA PRO A 31 9.51 10.20 -4.94
C PRO A 31 9.04 9.28 -3.80
N MET A 32 9.75 8.17 -3.57
CA MET A 32 9.40 7.21 -2.51
C MET A 32 9.34 7.86 -1.12
N ALA A 33 10.21 8.83 -0.83
CA ALA A 33 10.20 9.56 0.43
C ALA A 33 8.87 10.32 0.67
N GLU A 34 8.30 10.90 -0.39
CA GLU A 34 6.99 11.54 -0.33
C GLU A 34 5.87 10.52 -0.17
N ILE A 35 5.92 9.40 -0.90
CA ILE A 35 4.94 8.30 -0.73
C ILE A 35 4.90 7.85 0.73
N VAL A 36 6.06 7.65 1.34
CA VAL A 36 6.17 7.26 2.76
C VAL A 36 5.58 8.33 3.68
N ARG A 37 5.89 9.61 3.44
CA ARG A 37 5.38 10.73 4.23
C ARG A 37 3.86 10.81 4.15
N TYR A 38 3.29 10.72 2.95
CA TYR A 38 1.83 10.70 2.77
C TYR A 38 1.19 9.45 3.40
N ALA A 39 1.83 8.28 3.30
CA ALA A 39 1.31 7.06 3.93
C ALA A 39 1.20 7.21 5.45
N TRP A 40 2.18 7.86 6.10
CA TRP A 40 2.13 8.19 7.52
C TRP A 40 1.02 9.18 7.86
N ALA A 41 0.84 10.23 7.06
CA ALA A 41 -0.24 11.20 7.23
C ALA A 41 -1.63 10.54 7.12
N VAL A 42 -1.81 9.69 6.10
CA VAL A 42 -3.03 8.89 5.92
C VAL A 42 -3.27 7.95 7.11
N TYR A 43 -2.22 7.28 7.58
CA TYR A 43 -2.31 6.42 8.77
C TYR A 43 -2.73 7.19 10.03
N GLY A 44 -2.26 8.44 10.20
CA GLY A 44 -2.65 9.33 11.30
C GLY A 44 -4.06 9.91 11.18
N SER A 45 -4.65 9.86 9.99
CA SER A 45 -5.95 10.49 9.74
C SER A 45 -7.12 9.75 10.42
N ARG A 46 -8.21 10.50 10.68
CA ARG A 46 -9.44 9.91 11.21
C ARG A 46 -10.13 9.06 10.14
N ARG A 47 -10.71 7.94 10.57
CA ARG A 47 -11.53 7.10 9.70
C ARG A 47 -12.75 7.86 9.20
N LYS A 48 -12.96 7.86 7.88
CA LYS A 48 -14.09 8.47 7.19
C LYS A 48 -15.00 7.45 6.49
N PHE A 49 -14.42 6.36 5.97
CA PHE A 49 -15.16 5.29 5.29
C PHE A 49 -15.75 4.30 6.29
N ASN A 50 -17.08 4.07 6.22
CA ASN A 50 -17.77 3.18 7.13
C ASN A 50 -18.48 2.02 6.41
N GLN A 51 -18.69 2.10 5.10
CA GLN A 51 -19.46 1.15 4.30
C GLN A 51 -18.67 -0.07 3.84
N ILE A 52 -17.35 0.04 3.64
CA ILE A 52 -16.53 -1.05 3.15
C ILE A 52 -16.05 -1.89 4.33
N VAL A 53 -16.80 -2.94 4.63
CA VAL A 53 -16.58 -3.83 5.78
C VAL A 53 -16.77 -5.29 5.35
N SER A 54 -15.92 -6.17 5.83
CA SER A 54 -16.05 -7.63 5.75
C SER A 54 -15.92 -8.22 7.15
N ASP A 55 -16.85 -9.08 7.54
CA ASP A 55 -16.81 -9.77 8.85
C ASP A 55 -16.97 -11.27 8.59
N LYS A 56 -15.85 -11.96 8.44
CA LYS A 56 -15.82 -13.36 8.02
C LYS A 56 -14.71 -14.14 8.74
N ASN A 57 -14.97 -15.38 9.05
CA ASN A 57 -14.00 -16.30 9.67
C ASN A 57 -13.36 -15.77 10.96
N GLY A 58 -14.11 -14.95 11.74
CA GLY A 58 -13.61 -14.34 12.97
C GLY A 58 -12.67 -13.15 12.75
N ILE A 59 -12.50 -12.70 11.50
CA ILE A 59 -11.74 -11.49 11.15
C ILE A 59 -12.73 -10.44 10.65
N ARG A 60 -12.68 -9.27 11.26
CA ARG A 60 -13.38 -8.09 10.77
C ARG A 60 -12.38 -7.18 10.07
N ALA A 61 -12.58 -7.00 8.78
CA ALA A 61 -11.79 -6.11 7.96
C ALA A 61 -12.61 -4.90 7.54
N TYR A 62 -11.98 -3.74 7.39
CA TYR A 62 -12.64 -2.54 6.89
C TYR A 62 -11.64 -1.54 6.32
N ILE A 63 -12.10 -0.77 5.35
CA ILE A 63 -11.38 0.41 4.86
C ILE A 63 -11.59 1.55 5.87
N ASN A 64 -10.52 2.23 6.26
CA ASN A 64 -10.57 3.45 7.05
C ASN A 64 -10.74 4.66 6.15
N ASN A 65 -9.87 4.76 5.15
CA ASN A 65 -9.81 5.90 4.24
C ASN A 65 -9.30 5.48 2.86
N ILE A 66 -9.71 6.22 1.85
CA ILE A 66 -9.16 6.17 0.50
C ILE A 66 -8.79 7.61 0.14
N TYR A 67 -7.50 7.87 -0.13
CA TYR A 67 -7.02 9.17 -0.57
C TYR A 67 -6.47 9.10 -1.98
N SER A 68 -6.75 10.12 -2.78
CA SER A 68 -6.16 10.33 -4.10
C SER A 68 -5.12 11.46 -4.00
N ILE A 69 -3.83 11.12 -4.11
CA ILE A 69 -2.72 12.05 -3.98
C ILE A 69 -1.82 11.91 -5.20
N GLY A 70 -1.76 12.95 -6.02
CA GLY A 70 -1.04 12.89 -7.29
C GLY A 70 -1.54 11.75 -8.18
N ASN A 71 -0.65 10.89 -8.61
CA ASN A 71 -0.97 9.73 -9.44
C ASN A 71 -1.10 8.42 -8.63
N TYR A 72 -1.49 8.51 -7.34
CA TYR A 72 -1.60 7.35 -6.47
C TYR A 72 -2.89 7.37 -5.65
N PHE A 73 -3.36 6.14 -5.34
CA PHE A 73 -4.36 5.90 -4.30
C PHE A 73 -3.69 5.34 -3.06
N PHE A 74 -4.04 5.88 -1.91
CA PHE A 74 -3.63 5.44 -0.59
C PHE A 74 -4.81 4.76 0.08
N LEU A 75 -4.74 3.44 0.21
CA LEU A 75 -5.78 2.62 0.84
C LEU A 75 -5.40 2.30 2.28
N ASP A 76 -6.05 2.95 3.23
CA ASP A 76 -5.89 2.67 4.66
C ASP A 76 -6.94 1.66 5.10
N TYR A 77 -6.50 0.51 5.60
CA TYR A 77 -7.38 -0.56 6.04
C TYR A 77 -6.94 -1.17 7.36
N THR A 78 -7.90 -1.76 8.06
CA THR A 78 -7.69 -2.44 9.35
C THR A 78 -8.29 -3.82 9.33
N LEU A 79 -7.58 -4.78 9.91
CA LEU A 79 -8.07 -6.11 10.26
C LEU A 79 -8.16 -6.23 11.77
N LYS A 80 -9.29 -6.71 12.29
CA LYS A 80 -9.48 -7.06 13.71
C LYS A 80 -9.72 -8.54 13.85
N ASN A 81 -8.83 -9.22 14.54
CA ASN A 81 -8.98 -10.63 14.83
C ASN A 81 -9.79 -10.80 16.12
N LYS A 82 -11.00 -11.34 15.99
CA LYS A 82 -11.92 -11.64 17.09
C LYS A 82 -11.66 -13.00 17.71
N THR A 83 -10.71 -13.76 17.14
CA THR A 83 -10.38 -15.11 17.60
C THR A 83 -9.17 -15.09 18.54
N ARG A 84 -8.91 -16.23 19.20
CA ARG A 84 -7.71 -16.43 20.03
C ARG A 84 -6.51 -16.92 19.23
N ILE A 85 -6.73 -17.33 17.97
CA ILE A 85 -5.69 -17.84 17.08
C ILE A 85 -5.08 -16.63 16.33
N ALA A 86 -3.77 -16.47 16.38
CA ALA A 86 -3.09 -15.44 15.60
C ALA A 86 -3.35 -15.65 14.10
N TYR A 87 -3.32 -14.58 13.35
CA TYR A 87 -3.45 -14.59 11.90
C TYR A 87 -2.07 -14.39 11.29
N ASP A 88 -1.60 -15.36 10.55
CA ASP A 88 -0.33 -15.32 9.84
C ASP A 88 -0.60 -14.95 8.38
N ILE A 89 -0.24 -13.73 7.98
CA ILE A 89 -0.50 -13.24 6.63
C ILE A 89 0.45 -13.91 5.64
N GLU A 90 -0.08 -14.65 4.68
CA GLU A 90 0.66 -15.19 3.54
C GLU A 90 0.85 -14.12 2.48
N GLU A 91 -0.27 -13.58 1.97
CA GLU A 91 -0.28 -12.61 0.88
C GLU A 91 -1.33 -11.53 1.09
N ILE A 92 -1.03 -10.37 0.54
CA ILE A 92 -1.94 -9.25 0.37
C ILE A 92 -1.98 -8.96 -1.12
N ARG A 93 -3.10 -9.25 -1.77
CA ARG A 93 -3.30 -9.07 -3.20
C ARG A 93 -4.35 -8.02 -3.47
N VAL A 94 -4.10 -7.20 -4.47
CA VAL A 94 -5.08 -6.26 -4.99
C VAL A 94 -5.45 -6.70 -6.39
N LYS A 95 -6.74 -6.95 -6.62
CA LYS A 95 -7.24 -7.47 -7.89
C LYS A 95 -8.37 -6.60 -8.41
N LEU A 96 -8.34 -6.31 -9.70
CA LEU A 96 -9.46 -5.74 -10.42
C LEU A 96 -10.21 -6.89 -11.09
N THR A 97 -11.47 -7.10 -10.72
CA THR A 97 -12.30 -8.22 -11.19
C THR A 97 -13.66 -7.72 -11.65
N ASP A 98 -14.36 -8.53 -12.41
CA ASP A 98 -15.75 -8.23 -12.78
C ASP A 98 -16.65 -8.31 -11.53
N LYS A 99 -17.61 -7.39 -11.42
CA LYS A 99 -18.58 -7.29 -10.33
C LYS A 99 -19.51 -8.51 -10.28
N LYS A 100 -19.88 -9.03 -11.46
CA LYS A 100 -20.73 -10.23 -11.62
C LYS A 100 -19.93 -11.32 -12.31
N GLU A 101 -19.64 -12.38 -11.58
CA GLU A 101 -19.13 -13.62 -12.15
C GLU A 101 -20.31 -14.41 -12.73
N THR A 102 -20.51 -14.38 -14.04
CA THR A 102 -21.44 -15.27 -14.71
C THR A 102 -20.69 -16.53 -15.14
N LYS A 103 -21.31 -17.71 -14.93
CA LYS A 103 -20.72 -19.03 -15.27
C LYS A 103 -20.32 -19.19 -16.75
N ALA A 104 -20.72 -18.26 -17.62
CA ALA A 104 -20.52 -18.32 -19.06
C ALA A 104 -19.49 -17.32 -19.59
N THR A 105 -18.93 -16.46 -18.77
CA THR A 105 -17.97 -15.42 -19.21
C THR A 105 -16.59 -15.69 -18.59
N ASN A 106 -15.54 -15.66 -19.40
CA ASN A 106 -14.16 -15.61 -18.91
C ASN A 106 -14.01 -14.31 -18.11
N SER A 107 -14.09 -14.39 -16.77
CA SER A 107 -13.87 -13.26 -15.90
C SER A 107 -12.39 -12.86 -15.99
N GLN A 108 -12.12 -11.65 -16.47
CA GLN A 108 -10.78 -11.13 -16.54
C GLN A 108 -10.38 -10.54 -15.18
N THR A 109 -9.45 -11.20 -14.50
CA THR A 109 -8.84 -10.68 -13.28
C THR A 109 -7.50 -10.06 -13.62
N ILE A 110 -7.31 -8.81 -13.21
CA ILE A 110 -6.04 -8.08 -13.32
C ILE A 110 -5.49 -7.91 -11.91
N GLU A 111 -4.30 -8.43 -11.65
CA GLU A 111 -3.61 -8.22 -10.38
C GLU A 111 -2.82 -6.92 -10.43
N LEU A 112 -2.98 -6.09 -9.41
CA LEU A 112 -2.31 -4.80 -9.27
C LEU A 112 -1.20 -4.93 -8.23
N THR A 113 -0.01 -4.49 -8.60
CA THR A 113 1.14 -4.48 -7.67
C THR A 113 1.17 -3.14 -6.92
N PRO A 114 1.05 -3.15 -5.58
CA PRO A 114 1.25 -1.94 -4.79
C PRO A 114 2.67 -1.42 -4.95
N VAL A 115 2.82 -0.09 -5.09
CA VAL A 115 4.14 0.56 -5.12
C VAL A 115 4.74 0.68 -3.72
N PHE A 116 3.89 0.66 -2.69
CA PHE A 116 4.30 0.73 -1.30
C PHE A 116 3.29 0.04 -0.38
N SER A 117 3.81 -0.60 0.67
CA SER A 117 3.04 -1.16 1.79
C SER A 117 3.72 -0.74 3.09
N MET A 118 3.00 0.03 3.91
CA MET A 118 3.56 0.64 5.12
C MET A 118 3.90 -0.39 6.19
N ASN A 119 3.03 -1.38 6.41
CA ASN A 119 3.20 -2.39 7.44
C ASN A 119 3.65 -3.72 6.84
N SER A 120 4.88 -4.11 7.12
CA SER A 120 5.49 -5.37 6.67
C SER A 120 5.25 -6.54 7.62
N THR A 121 4.57 -6.32 8.75
CA THR A 121 4.28 -7.38 9.72
C THR A 121 3.44 -8.48 9.08
N ARG A 122 3.88 -9.72 9.23
CA ARG A 122 3.19 -10.90 8.66
C ARG A 122 2.34 -11.67 9.68
N LYS A 123 2.34 -11.27 10.95
CA LYS A 123 1.58 -11.96 12.00
C LYS A 123 0.97 -10.97 12.97
N PHE A 124 -0.32 -11.15 13.28
CA PHE A 124 -0.99 -10.34 14.28
C PHE A 124 -1.97 -11.17 15.12
N LYS A 125 -2.14 -10.77 16.39
CA LYS A 125 -3.03 -11.46 17.33
C LYS A 125 -4.36 -10.73 17.52
N LYS A 126 -4.37 -9.40 17.50
CA LYS A 126 -5.57 -8.57 17.73
C LYS A 126 -5.88 -7.69 16.53
N ASP A 127 -5.01 -6.74 16.26
CA ASP A 127 -5.22 -5.71 15.27
C ASP A 127 -4.04 -5.65 14.29
N TYR A 128 -4.35 -5.38 13.04
CA TYR A 128 -3.41 -5.10 11.98
C TYR A 128 -3.96 -3.93 11.16
N ARG A 129 -3.18 -2.88 10.99
CA ARG A 129 -3.52 -1.75 10.14
C ARG A 129 -2.39 -1.50 9.16
N ASN A 130 -2.74 -1.18 7.93
CA ASN A 130 -1.78 -0.93 6.87
C ASN A 130 -2.30 0.15 5.92
N VAL A 131 -1.36 0.82 5.26
CA VAL A 131 -1.62 1.70 4.13
C VAL A 131 -0.93 1.10 2.91
N LEU A 132 -1.73 0.73 1.90
CA LEU A 132 -1.25 0.32 0.60
C LEU A 132 -1.31 1.50 -0.36
N VAL A 133 -0.27 1.67 -1.16
CA VAL A 133 -0.22 2.69 -2.20
C VAL A 133 -0.24 2.03 -3.57
N LEU A 134 -1.23 2.37 -4.36
CA LEU A 134 -1.46 1.86 -5.71
C LEU A 134 -1.29 2.99 -6.72
N PRO A 135 -0.84 2.69 -7.95
CA PRO A 135 -0.98 3.65 -9.04
C PRO A 135 -2.45 4.03 -9.22
N LYS A 136 -2.70 5.30 -9.52
CA LYS A 136 -4.05 5.78 -9.81
C LYS A 136 -4.59 5.03 -11.02
N LEU A 137 -5.79 4.49 -10.86
CA LEU A 137 -6.48 3.76 -11.90
C LEU A 137 -7.95 4.18 -11.95
N THR A 138 -8.50 4.15 -13.13
CA THR A 138 -9.94 4.23 -13.35
C THR A 138 -10.38 2.93 -13.99
N PHE A 139 -11.57 2.46 -13.64
CA PHE A 139 -12.11 1.22 -14.17
C PHE A 139 -13.63 1.37 -14.38
N PRO A 140 -14.24 0.57 -15.26
CA PRO A 140 -15.68 0.62 -15.49
C PRO A 140 -16.48 0.19 -14.27
N GLU A 141 -17.72 0.64 -14.14
CA GLU A 141 -18.63 0.31 -13.02
C GLU A 141 -18.94 -1.19 -12.89
N GLU A 142 -18.75 -1.95 -13.97
CA GLU A 142 -18.92 -3.40 -13.99
C GLU A 142 -17.76 -4.13 -13.29
N LYS A 143 -16.68 -3.43 -12.96
CA LYS A 143 -15.53 -3.97 -12.23
C LYS A 143 -15.51 -3.48 -10.79
N VAL A 144 -14.82 -4.25 -9.95
CA VAL A 144 -14.55 -3.91 -8.54
C VAL A 144 -13.10 -4.16 -8.21
N LEU A 145 -12.57 -3.35 -7.30
CA LEU A 145 -11.25 -3.57 -6.73
C LEU A 145 -11.39 -4.44 -5.48
N ARG A 146 -10.74 -5.60 -5.47
CA ARG A 146 -10.73 -6.54 -4.33
C ARG A 146 -9.37 -6.50 -3.64
N LEU A 147 -9.37 -6.18 -2.36
CA LEU A 147 -8.21 -6.37 -1.49
C LEU A 147 -8.39 -7.70 -0.77
N GLU A 148 -7.58 -8.68 -1.14
CA GLU A 148 -7.60 -10.04 -0.61
C GLU A 148 -6.40 -10.25 0.32
N ILE A 149 -6.65 -10.73 1.52
CA ILE A 149 -5.62 -11.07 2.51
C ILE A 149 -5.78 -12.55 2.87
N SER A 150 -4.80 -13.37 2.52
CA SER A 150 -4.79 -14.80 2.80
C SER A 150 -3.94 -15.14 4.02
N GLU A 151 -4.34 -16.17 4.74
CA GLU A 151 -3.62 -16.74 5.86
C GLU A 151 -2.72 -17.89 5.41
N ASN A 152 -1.51 -17.96 5.94
CA ASN A 152 -0.55 -19.03 5.68
C ASN A 152 -0.95 -20.32 6.44
N GLN A 153 -1.95 -21.01 5.95
CA GLN A 153 -2.46 -22.29 6.48
C GLN A 153 -3.04 -23.13 5.34
N ILE A 154 -3.01 -24.46 5.50
CA ILE A 154 -3.79 -25.35 4.64
C ILE A 154 -5.27 -25.01 4.82
N SER A 155 -5.95 -24.54 3.78
CA SER A 155 -7.31 -24.00 3.86
C SER A 155 -7.43 -22.78 4.77
N GLY A 156 -6.45 -21.88 4.71
CA GLY A 156 -6.36 -20.68 5.51
C GLY A 156 -7.55 -19.73 5.30
N ARG A 157 -7.78 -18.90 6.31
CA ARG A 157 -8.83 -17.88 6.24
C ARG A 157 -8.46 -16.83 5.18
N VAL A 158 -9.42 -16.50 4.34
CA VAL A 158 -9.26 -15.42 3.36
C VAL A 158 -10.23 -14.30 3.70
N VAL A 159 -9.70 -13.10 3.79
CA VAL A 159 -10.47 -11.87 4.00
C VAL A 159 -10.47 -11.09 2.71
N VAL A 160 -11.65 -10.63 2.29
CA VAL A 160 -11.82 -9.85 1.07
C VAL A 160 -12.55 -8.56 1.41
N LEU A 161 -11.98 -7.43 1.04
CA LEU A 161 -12.64 -6.13 1.00
C LEU A 161 -12.93 -5.79 -0.46
N THR A 162 -14.17 -5.46 -0.76
CA THR A 162 -14.60 -5.06 -2.10
C THR A 162 -14.80 -3.56 -2.10
N ILE A 163 -14.10 -2.88 -3.01
CA ILE A 163 -14.11 -1.44 -3.21
C ILE A 163 -14.77 -1.21 -4.57
N GLU A 164 -15.89 -0.53 -4.58
CA GLU A 164 -16.65 -0.22 -5.78
C GLU A 164 -16.02 0.98 -6.51
N TYR A 165 -16.38 1.15 -7.77
CA TYR A 165 -15.92 2.31 -8.56
C TYR A 165 -16.32 3.63 -7.91
N GLU A 166 -17.53 3.70 -7.38
CA GLU A 166 -18.05 4.86 -6.67
C GLU A 166 -17.24 5.23 -5.42
N ASP A 167 -16.74 4.22 -4.68
CA ASP A 167 -15.86 4.45 -3.53
C ASP A 167 -14.53 5.12 -3.95
N ILE A 168 -14.00 4.75 -5.12
CA ILE A 168 -12.78 5.35 -5.68
C ILE A 168 -13.05 6.78 -6.16
N LEU A 169 -14.21 7.04 -6.76
CA LEU A 169 -14.59 8.41 -7.17
C LEU A 169 -14.78 9.34 -5.97
N ASN A 170 -15.23 8.78 -4.85
CA ASN A 170 -15.43 9.50 -3.58
C ASN A 170 -14.16 9.48 -2.69
N ALA A 171 -13.00 9.06 -3.24
CA ALA A 171 -11.74 9.15 -2.53
C ALA A 171 -11.47 10.60 -2.13
N ASP A 172 -11.06 10.79 -0.88
CA ASP A 172 -10.72 12.12 -0.39
C ASP A 172 -9.56 12.72 -1.19
N GLY A 173 -9.72 13.99 -1.57
CA GLY A 173 -8.59 14.80 -2.00
C GLY A 173 -7.62 15.02 -0.83
N PHE A 174 -6.37 15.26 -1.16
CA PHE A 174 -5.38 15.63 -0.17
C PHE A 174 -5.67 17.04 0.33
N ASP A 175 -5.90 17.18 1.62
CA ASP A 175 -5.89 18.46 2.32
C ASP A 175 -4.50 18.67 2.90
N SER A 176 -3.84 19.82 2.63
CA SER A 176 -2.49 20.14 3.11
C SER A 176 -2.37 20.02 4.63
N ASP A 177 -3.47 20.22 5.34
CA ASP A 177 -3.56 20.12 6.79
C ASP A 177 -3.23 18.71 7.32
N ILE A 178 -3.33 17.68 6.48
CA ILE A 178 -2.93 16.31 6.84
C ILE A 178 -1.41 16.20 6.99
N LEU A 179 -0.63 17.01 6.27
CA LEU A 179 0.84 17.02 6.40
C LEU A 179 1.34 17.72 7.65
N ASP A 180 0.61 18.70 8.17
CA ASP A 180 1.05 19.47 9.34
C ASP A 180 1.23 18.61 10.60
N GLY A 181 0.54 17.45 10.64
CA GLY A 181 0.75 16.42 11.67
C GLY A 181 1.83 15.39 11.35
N ALA A 182 2.27 15.29 10.11
CA ALA A 182 3.18 14.24 9.64
C ALA A 182 4.67 14.61 9.82
N ASP A 183 5.01 15.88 10.00
CA ASP A 183 6.38 16.33 10.25
C ASP A 183 6.95 15.86 11.60
N TYR A 184 6.09 15.30 12.47
CA TYR A 184 6.48 14.80 13.79
C TYR A 184 6.86 13.32 13.81
N TYR A 185 6.74 12.58 12.68
CA TYR A 185 7.18 11.18 12.64
C TYR A 185 8.62 11.12 12.12
N PRO A 186 9.58 10.85 13.03
CA PRO A 186 10.99 10.99 12.71
C PRO A 186 11.44 9.92 11.71
N TYR A 187 12.39 10.28 10.90
CA TYR A 187 13.24 9.44 10.04
C TYR A 187 13.82 8.19 10.74
N TYR A 188 13.63 8.03 12.05
CA TYR A 188 14.17 6.97 12.87
C TYR A 188 13.60 5.57 12.61
N TYR A 189 12.45 5.45 11.93
CA TYR A 189 11.86 4.12 11.66
C TYR A 189 12.34 3.49 10.34
N ILE A 190 13.04 4.22 9.50
CA ILE A 190 13.53 3.69 8.20
C ILE A 190 14.80 2.85 8.39
N ASP A 191 15.56 3.02 9.47
CA ASP A 191 16.89 2.43 9.65
C ASP A 191 16.92 1.09 10.38
N HIS A 192 15.84 0.60 10.96
CA HIS A 192 15.83 -0.67 11.68
C HIS A 192 15.25 -1.87 10.92
N SER A 193 14.70 -1.72 9.74
CA SER A 193 14.19 -2.83 8.92
C SER A 193 15.19 -3.36 7.87
N ILE A 194 16.37 -2.72 7.72
CA ILE A 194 17.39 -3.09 6.73
C ILE A 194 18.55 -3.94 7.35
N LYS A 195 18.55 -4.13 8.65
CA LYS A 195 19.52 -5.03 9.28
C LYS A 195 18.81 -6.18 10.00
N ARG A 196 18.44 -7.19 9.21
CA ARG A 196 18.53 -8.62 9.59
C ARG A 196 18.11 -9.49 8.43
#